data_14a845c0cd3392edac4438fbcf7d11f1
#
_entry.id   14a845c0cd3392edac4438fbcf7d11f1
#
_cell.length_a   1.000
_cell.length_b   1.000
_cell.length_c   1.000
_cell.angle_alpha   90.00
_cell.angle_beta   90.00
_cell.angle_gamma   90.00
#
_symmetry.space_group_name_H-M   'P 1'
#
loop_
_entity.id
_entity.type
_entity.pdbx_description
1 polymer ?
#
loop_
_entity_poly.entity_id
_entity_poly.type
_entity_poly.pdbx_seq_one_letter_code
_entity_poly.pdbx_strand_id
1 'polypeptide(L)'
;MAKTITAEDRDLIIKIAKLFLDSPYQFGWNWDLPWDPTDCSRFIQVILANVWITVERNSAMQWEQFSSTWNMIEDLSKAEIWDLLFFKNTYESKNEITHVGFYMWNNEMINATWKKVQVSKIDKYWKEHFKWVWKLSLFTKDYSKAKANKNYNRLSDKETINKIRTLKAVNAVIAVLTSTWWDLPSKYQDMSADYAKKLRNSYPDARKLEPEQAKKVYQSVVDILSYSWKFAWYEEQKKYEELASYLRKKFWLQ
;
A
#
# COMPACT_ATOMS: atom_id res chain seq x y z
N MET A 1 3.65 -28.79 -13.76
CA MET A 1 4.98 -28.63 -13.13
C MET A 1 4.90 -27.49 -12.15
N ALA A 2 5.29 -27.72 -10.91
CA ALA A 2 5.42 -26.67 -9.90
C ALA A 2 6.58 -25.74 -10.29
N LYS A 3 6.33 -24.43 -10.34
CA LYS A 3 7.37 -23.44 -10.67
C LYS A 3 7.80 -22.73 -9.39
N THR A 4 9.10 -22.59 -9.20
CA THR A 4 9.67 -21.77 -8.13
C THR A 4 9.40 -20.28 -8.37
N ILE A 5 9.53 -19.46 -7.34
CA ILE A 5 9.44 -18.01 -7.43
C ILE A 5 10.61 -17.48 -8.24
N THR A 6 10.33 -16.65 -9.24
CA THR A 6 11.31 -16.03 -10.13
C THR A 6 11.76 -14.65 -9.61
N ALA A 7 12.79 -14.06 -10.23
CA ALA A 7 13.20 -12.69 -9.93
C ALA A 7 12.06 -11.69 -10.26
N GLU A 8 11.35 -11.91 -11.36
CA GLU A 8 10.23 -11.07 -11.77
C GLU A 8 9.08 -11.12 -10.74
N ASP A 9 8.82 -12.29 -10.13
CA ASP A 9 7.83 -12.41 -9.07
C ASP A 9 8.22 -11.59 -7.83
N ARG A 10 9.50 -11.59 -7.46
CA ARG A 10 10.03 -10.81 -6.35
C ARG A 10 9.90 -9.32 -6.60
N ASP A 11 10.22 -8.87 -7.82
CA ASP A 11 10.01 -7.49 -8.24
C ASP A 11 8.54 -7.08 -8.21
N LEU A 12 7.65 -8.00 -8.61
CA LEU A 12 6.21 -7.78 -8.58
C LEU A 12 5.68 -7.67 -7.14
N ILE A 13 6.13 -8.53 -6.23
CA ILE A 13 5.80 -8.46 -4.79
C ILE A 13 6.08 -7.06 -4.25
N ILE A 14 7.23 -6.48 -4.54
CA ILE A 14 7.55 -5.12 -4.06
C ILE A 14 6.71 -4.04 -4.71
N LYS A 15 6.54 -4.13 -6.01
CA LYS A 15 5.71 -3.14 -6.71
C LYS A 15 4.31 -3.11 -6.11
N ILE A 16 3.73 -4.29 -5.84
CA ILE A 16 2.42 -4.40 -5.22
C ILE A 16 2.45 -3.94 -3.76
N ALA A 17 3.43 -4.42 -2.96
CA ALA A 17 3.55 -4.01 -1.56
C ALA A 17 3.63 -2.48 -1.40
N LYS A 18 4.40 -1.81 -2.26
CA LYS A 18 4.51 -0.35 -2.27
C LYS A 18 3.21 0.37 -2.64
N LEU A 19 2.30 -0.26 -3.39
CA LEU A 19 0.99 0.31 -3.66
C LEU A 19 0.12 0.41 -2.39
N PHE A 20 0.36 -0.46 -1.40
CA PHE A 20 -0.35 -0.45 -0.12
C PHE A 20 0.21 0.55 0.89
N LEU A 21 1.36 1.18 0.64
CA LEU A 21 1.89 2.19 1.56
C LEU A 21 0.82 3.22 1.89
N ASP A 22 0.71 3.55 3.18
CA ASP A 22 -0.30 4.43 3.76
C ASP A 22 -1.74 3.90 3.75
N SER A 23 -2.01 2.66 3.28
CA SER A 23 -3.32 2.02 3.47
C SER A 23 -3.61 1.89 4.97
N PRO A 24 -4.82 2.22 5.44
CA PRO A 24 -5.14 2.17 6.87
C PRO A 24 -4.98 0.76 7.45
N TYR A 25 -4.57 0.67 8.72
CA TYR A 25 -4.60 -0.60 9.45
C TYR A 25 -5.98 -0.81 10.10
N GLN A 26 -6.54 -2.01 9.92
CA GLN A 26 -7.72 -2.43 10.67
C GLN A 26 -7.66 -3.94 10.89
N PHE A 27 -7.64 -4.35 12.15
CA PHE A 27 -7.58 -5.75 12.56
C PHE A 27 -8.77 -6.56 12.02
N GLY A 28 -8.49 -7.72 11.44
CA GLY A 28 -9.52 -8.63 10.92
C GLY A 28 -10.17 -8.22 9.60
N TRP A 29 -9.72 -7.13 8.97
CA TRP A 29 -10.31 -6.61 7.72
C TRP A 29 -9.94 -7.45 6.51
N ASN A 30 -10.87 -7.62 5.54
CA ASN A 30 -10.74 -8.56 4.42
C ASN A 30 -10.80 -7.93 3.03
N TRP A 31 -10.43 -6.67 2.86
CA TRP A 31 -10.43 -6.02 1.55
C TRP A 31 -9.08 -6.15 0.84
N ASP A 32 -9.08 -6.02 -0.49
CA ASP A 32 -7.98 -6.43 -1.35
C ASP A 32 -7.29 -5.29 -2.10
N LEU A 33 -7.76 -4.07 -1.95
CA LEU A 33 -7.25 -2.95 -2.72
C LEU A 33 -6.31 -2.06 -1.88
N PRO A 34 -5.30 -1.45 -2.51
CA PRO A 34 -4.26 -0.69 -1.81
C PRO A 34 -4.71 0.54 -1.00
N TRP A 35 -5.94 0.97 -1.10
CA TRP A 35 -6.52 2.06 -0.28
C TRP A 35 -7.49 1.55 0.79
N ASP A 36 -7.80 0.27 0.75
CA ASP A 36 -8.67 -0.32 1.75
C ASP A 36 -7.91 -0.57 3.06
N PRO A 37 -8.58 -0.56 4.19
CA PRO A 37 -7.99 -1.04 5.43
C PRO A 37 -7.51 -2.48 5.28
N THR A 38 -6.36 -2.79 5.87
CA THR A 38 -5.80 -4.13 5.88
C THR A 38 -5.14 -4.42 7.23
N ASP A 39 -5.02 -5.70 7.60
CA ASP A 39 -4.15 -6.13 8.69
C ASP A 39 -2.85 -6.75 8.16
N CYS A 40 -1.94 -7.10 9.06
CA CYS A 40 -0.62 -7.62 8.70
C CYS A 40 -0.70 -8.88 7.82
N SER A 41 -1.53 -9.83 8.17
CA SER A 41 -1.67 -11.09 7.47
C SER A 41 -2.46 -10.97 6.16
N ARG A 42 -3.48 -10.12 6.12
CA ARG A 42 -4.21 -9.85 4.88
C ARG A 42 -3.34 -9.13 3.84
N PHE A 43 -2.52 -8.17 4.29
CA PHE A 43 -1.52 -7.51 3.47
C PHE A 43 -0.60 -8.54 2.77
N ILE A 44 -0.04 -9.49 3.53
CA ILE A 44 0.77 -10.58 2.98
C ILE A 44 -0.04 -11.45 2.01
N GLN A 45 -1.25 -11.85 2.41
CA GLN A 45 -2.11 -12.73 1.64
C GLN A 45 -2.44 -12.15 0.26
N VAL A 46 -2.82 -10.88 0.19
CA VAL A 46 -3.15 -10.21 -1.07
C VAL A 46 -1.94 -10.10 -1.99
N ILE A 47 -0.78 -9.75 -1.45
CA ILE A 47 0.43 -9.58 -2.26
C ILE A 47 0.90 -10.90 -2.82
N LEU A 48 0.99 -11.96 -1.99
CA LEU A 48 1.45 -13.28 -2.42
C LEU A 48 0.51 -13.93 -3.42
N ALA A 49 -0.79 -13.69 -3.32
CA ALA A 49 -1.76 -14.20 -4.28
C ALA A 49 -1.53 -13.67 -5.71
N ASN A 50 -0.96 -12.47 -5.86
CA ASN A 50 -0.61 -11.91 -7.17
C ASN A 50 0.59 -12.59 -7.84
N VAL A 51 1.34 -13.37 -7.09
CA VAL A 51 2.42 -14.24 -7.62
C VAL A 51 2.08 -15.71 -7.49
N TRP A 52 0.78 -16.05 -7.42
CA TRP A 52 0.24 -17.41 -7.37
C TRP A 52 0.62 -18.20 -6.12
N ILE A 53 0.79 -17.51 -5.00
CA ILE A 53 1.02 -18.12 -3.69
C ILE A 53 -0.21 -17.90 -2.83
N THR A 54 -0.84 -18.98 -2.39
CA THR A 54 -1.97 -18.93 -1.49
C THR A 54 -1.50 -19.17 -0.06
N VAL A 55 -1.82 -18.24 0.83
CA VAL A 55 -1.49 -18.30 2.25
C VAL A 55 -2.73 -18.17 3.12
N GLU A 56 -2.66 -18.68 4.33
CA GLU A 56 -3.74 -18.65 5.30
C GLU A 56 -4.12 -17.22 5.72
N ARG A 57 -5.28 -17.06 6.37
CA ARG A 57 -5.86 -15.74 6.63
C ARG A 57 -5.13 -14.96 7.72
N ASN A 58 -4.69 -15.56 8.78
CA ASN A 58 -4.03 -14.87 9.89
C ASN A 58 -2.57 -15.28 10.06
N SER A 59 -1.78 -14.47 10.76
CA SER A 59 -0.34 -14.67 10.88
C SER A 59 0.05 -15.98 11.56
N ALA A 60 -0.73 -16.46 12.54
CA ALA A 60 -0.48 -17.74 13.19
C ALA A 60 -0.71 -18.92 12.24
N MET A 61 -1.83 -18.91 11.51
CA MET A 61 -2.12 -19.94 10.50
C MET A 61 -1.13 -19.88 9.33
N GLN A 62 -0.69 -18.69 8.91
CA GLN A 62 0.38 -18.54 7.92
C GLN A 62 1.67 -19.19 8.41
N TRP A 63 2.04 -18.92 9.66
CA TRP A 63 3.21 -19.54 10.27
C TRP A 63 3.07 -21.07 10.36
N GLU A 64 1.94 -21.60 10.79
CA GLU A 64 1.65 -23.04 10.83
C GLU A 64 1.76 -23.68 9.43
N GLN A 65 1.18 -23.04 8.41
CA GLN A 65 1.28 -23.47 7.02
C GLN A 65 2.74 -23.61 6.56
N PHE A 66 3.62 -22.72 7.04
CA PHE A 66 5.01 -22.68 6.62
C PHE A 66 5.95 -23.47 7.53
N SER A 67 5.62 -23.66 8.80
CA SER A 67 6.43 -24.40 9.76
C SER A 67 6.63 -25.87 9.36
N SER A 68 5.70 -26.43 8.59
CA SER A 68 5.83 -27.77 7.99
C SER A 68 6.81 -27.82 6.80
N THR A 69 7.29 -26.67 6.34
CA THR A 69 8.27 -26.57 5.26
C THR A 69 9.67 -26.33 5.81
N TRP A 70 10.68 -26.91 5.18
CA TRP A 70 12.10 -26.75 5.59
C TRP A 70 12.68 -25.33 5.28
N ASN A 71 11.81 -24.37 5.01
CA ASN A 71 12.16 -23.02 4.54
C ASN A 71 12.19 -21.99 5.67
N MET A 72 12.06 -22.42 6.93
CA MET A 72 12.07 -21.56 8.11
C MET A 72 13.47 -21.47 8.71
N ILE A 73 13.90 -20.24 9.05
CA ILE A 73 15.22 -19.95 9.62
C ILE A 73 15.05 -19.04 10.85
N GLU A 74 15.72 -19.40 11.95
CA GLU A 74 15.69 -18.58 13.19
C GLU A 74 16.62 -17.35 13.15
N ASP A 75 17.48 -17.27 12.16
CA ASP A 75 18.51 -16.26 12.06
C ASP A 75 18.07 -15.11 11.13
N LEU A 76 17.72 -13.98 11.72
CA LEU A 76 17.31 -12.78 11.00
C LEU A 76 18.39 -12.25 10.04
N SER A 77 19.68 -12.50 10.34
CA SER A 77 20.78 -12.04 9.49
C SER A 77 20.82 -12.71 8.12
N LYS A 78 20.14 -13.85 7.98
CA LYS A 78 19.99 -14.62 6.75
C LYS A 78 18.73 -14.24 5.95
N ALA A 79 17.96 -13.25 6.40
CA ALA A 79 16.81 -12.78 5.67
C ALA A 79 17.25 -12.13 4.36
N GLU A 80 16.60 -12.51 3.28
CA GLU A 80 16.73 -11.90 1.96
C GLU A 80 15.50 -11.04 1.67
N ILE A 81 15.66 -10.08 0.77
CA ILE A 81 14.55 -9.22 0.35
C ILE A 81 13.38 -10.12 -0.08
N TRP A 82 12.14 -9.84 0.43
CA TRP A 82 10.87 -10.53 0.24
C TRP A 82 10.61 -11.69 1.19
N ASP A 83 11.57 -12.18 1.92
CA ASP A 83 11.31 -13.18 2.93
C ASP A 83 10.27 -12.67 3.92
N LEU A 84 9.41 -13.55 4.41
CA LEU A 84 8.47 -13.19 5.46
C LEU A 84 9.16 -13.26 6.81
N LEU A 85 8.93 -12.23 7.61
CA LEU A 85 9.36 -12.16 9.00
C LEU A 85 8.15 -12.38 9.89
N PHE A 86 8.25 -13.37 10.78
CA PHE A 86 7.22 -13.68 11.78
C PHE A 86 7.64 -13.18 13.15
N PHE A 87 6.69 -12.57 13.86
CA PHE A 87 6.93 -12.00 15.18
C PHE A 87 5.91 -12.54 16.18
N LYS A 88 6.38 -12.74 17.42
CA LYS A 88 5.60 -13.22 18.54
C LYS A 88 5.26 -12.10 19.52
N ASN A 89 4.15 -12.26 20.24
CA ASN A 89 3.79 -11.41 21.39
C ASN A 89 3.79 -9.88 21.09
N THR A 90 3.46 -9.47 19.86
CA THR A 90 3.35 -8.04 19.49
C THR A 90 2.05 -7.42 20.03
N TYR A 91 1.09 -8.24 20.41
CA TYR A 91 -0.13 -7.89 21.15
C TYR A 91 -0.61 -9.13 21.95
N GLU A 92 -1.49 -8.91 22.92
CA GLU A 92 -2.05 -10.00 23.74
C GLU A 92 -2.90 -10.94 22.86
N SER A 93 -2.54 -12.22 22.84
CA SER A 93 -3.18 -13.26 22.03
C SER A 93 -2.94 -14.64 22.61
N LYS A 94 -3.87 -15.58 22.31
CA LYS A 94 -3.65 -17.01 22.57
C LYS A 94 -2.65 -17.65 21.60
N ASN A 95 -2.42 -17.01 20.44
CA ASN A 95 -1.46 -17.47 19.44
C ASN A 95 -0.08 -16.90 19.74
N GLU A 96 0.95 -17.74 19.61
CA GLU A 96 2.33 -17.27 19.76
C GLU A 96 2.69 -16.24 18.68
N ILE A 97 2.37 -16.53 17.42
CA ILE A 97 2.65 -15.63 16.30
C ILE A 97 1.51 -14.62 16.16
N THR A 98 1.87 -13.36 16.28
CA THR A 98 0.93 -12.25 16.30
C THR A 98 1.14 -11.24 15.17
N HIS A 99 2.29 -11.29 14.47
CA HIS A 99 2.57 -10.34 13.41
C HIS A 99 3.43 -10.94 12.29
N VAL A 100 3.31 -10.37 11.09
CA VAL A 100 4.06 -10.75 9.89
C VAL A 100 4.33 -9.53 9.01
N GLY A 101 5.48 -9.53 8.34
CA GLY A 101 5.88 -8.51 7.36
C GLY A 101 6.84 -9.06 6.30
N PHE A 102 7.05 -8.33 5.20
CA PHE A 102 8.10 -8.63 4.23
C PHE A 102 9.40 -7.96 4.61
N TYR A 103 10.48 -8.71 4.66
CA TYR A 103 11.82 -8.14 4.76
C TYR A 103 12.15 -7.34 3.51
N MET A 104 12.66 -6.14 3.69
CA MET A 104 12.97 -5.25 2.58
C MET A 104 14.47 -5.26 2.29
N TRP A 105 15.18 -4.49 2.99
CA TRP A 105 16.59 -4.22 2.81
C TRP A 105 17.07 -3.41 4.02
N ASN A 106 18.36 -3.47 4.32
CA ASN A 106 18.98 -2.60 5.33
C ASN A 106 18.28 -2.64 6.72
N ASN A 107 17.91 -3.87 7.16
CA ASN A 107 17.23 -4.08 8.43
C ASN A 107 15.86 -3.37 8.54
N GLU A 108 15.12 -3.33 7.42
CA GLU A 108 13.79 -2.78 7.32
C GLU A 108 12.80 -3.84 6.84
N MET A 109 11.53 -3.65 7.19
CA MET A 109 10.42 -4.47 6.68
C MET A 109 9.27 -3.58 6.24
N ILE A 110 8.49 -4.03 5.24
CA ILE A 110 7.20 -3.44 4.93
C ILE A 110 6.10 -4.30 5.56
N ASN A 111 5.25 -3.66 6.35
CA ASN A 111 4.20 -4.33 7.11
C ASN A 111 2.98 -3.43 7.33
N ALA A 112 1.83 -4.05 7.61
CA ALA A 112 0.66 -3.33 8.08
C ALA A 112 0.64 -3.38 9.61
N THR A 113 0.85 -2.25 10.27
CA THR A 113 0.94 -2.16 11.73
C THR A 113 0.37 -0.86 12.27
N TRP A 114 -0.21 -0.91 13.47
CA TRP A 114 -0.76 0.20 14.25
C TRP A 114 -1.80 1.06 13.52
N LYS A 115 -1.37 1.90 12.61
CA LYS A 115 -2.24 2.85 11.91
C LYS A 115 -2.34 2.57 10.42
N LYS A 116 -1.30 1.97 9.81
CA LYS A 116 -1.18 1.87 8.36
C LYS A 116 -0.14 0.85 7.90
N VAL A 117 -0.13 0.60 6.60
CA VAL A 117 1.00 -0.05 5.93
C VAL A 117 2.17 0.93 5.83
N GLN A 118 3.32 0.53 6.31
CA GLN A 118 4.53 1.36 6.35
C GLN A 118 5.81 0.54 6.24
N VAL A 119 6.92 1.21 5.94
CA VAL A 119 8.26 0.66 6.14
C VAL A 119 8.68 0.91 7.59
N SER A 120 9.04 -0.14 8.30
CA SER A 120 9.49 -0.09 9.70
C SER A 120 10.93 -0.58 9.80
N LYS A 121 11.76 0.13 10.57
CA LYS A 121 13.08 -0.40 10.97
C LYS A 121 12.90 -1.57 11.91
N ILE A 122 13.71 -2.61 11.73
CA ILE A 122 13.77 -3.76 12.65
C ILE A 122 14.68 -3.36 13.81
N ASP A 123 14.14 -2.53 14.69
CA ASP A 123 14.78 -2.00 15.88
C ASP A 123 14.80 -3.01 17.04
N LYS A 124 15.13 -2.55 18.25
CA LYS A 124 15.18 -3.40 19.44
C LYS A 124 13.85 -4.09 19.71
N TYR A 125 12.72 -3.37 19.58
CA TYR A 125 11.39 -3.94 19.79
C TYR A 125 11.12 -5.13 18.85
N TRP A 126 11.33 -4.94 17.55
CA TRP A 126 11.08 -5.99 16.56
C TRP A 126 12.04 -7.17 16.71
N LYS A 127 13.31 -6.94 17.12
CA LYS A 127 14.28 -8.01 17.37
C LYS A 127 13.89 -8.87 18.59
N GLU A 128 13.37 -8.26 19.65
CA GLU A 128 12.89 -8.98 20.85
C GLU A 128 11.64 -9.83 20.56
N HIS A 129 10.82 -9.39 19.62
CA HIS A 129 9.62 -10.10 19.18
C HIS A 129 9.83 -11.00 17.96
N PHE A 130 11.01 -10.96 17.35
CA PHE A 130 11.32 -11.80 16.20
C PHE A 130 11.27 -13.28 16.56
N LYS A 131 10.70 -14.09 15.63
CA LYS A 131 10.62 -15.53 15.79
C LYS A 131 11.33 -16.27 14.64
N TRP A 132 10.95 -16.00 13.37
CA TRP A 132 11.40 -16.75 12.21
C TRP A 132 11.44 -15.93 10.94
N VAL A 133 12.37 -16.29 10.06
CA VAL A 133 12.36 -15.93 8.64
C VAL A 133 11.79 -17.10 7.84
N TRP A 134 10.86 -16.86 6.96
CA TRP A 134 10.43 -17.82 5.96
C TRP A 134 10.98 -17.45 4.61
N LYS A 135 11.81 -18.34 4.03
CA LYS A 135 12.53 -18.12 2.76
C LYS A 135 11.59 -18.26 1.58
N LEU A 136 11.17 -17.13 1.03
CA LEU A 136 10.27 -17.09 -0.12
C LEU A 136 10.91 -17.71 -1.38
N SER A 137 12.23 -17.61 -1.54
CA SER A 137 12.95 -18.14 -2.70
C SER A 137 12.84 -19.65 -2.88
N LEU A 138 12.50 -20.39 -1.80
CA LEU A 138 12.35 -21.84 -1.80
C LEU A 138 10.91 -22.30 -2.05
N PHE A 139 9.99 -21.38 -2.27
CA PHE A 139 8.58 -21.70 -2.39
C PHE A 139 8.16 -22.14 -3.80
N THR A 140 7.18 -23.03 -3.84
CA THR A 140 6.62 -23.56 -5.07
C THR A 140 5.23 -22.98 -5.32
N LYS A 141 4.99 -22.40 -6.49
CA LYS A 141 3.72 -21.81 -6.85
C LYS A 141 2.62 -22.85 -7.01
N ASP A 142 1.48 -22.63 -6.38
CA ASP A 142 0.28 -23.47 -6.55
C ASP A 142 -0.75 -22.76 -7.46
N TYR A 143 -0.69 -23.06 -8.74
CA TYR A 143 -1.61 -22.49 -9.72
C TYR A 143 -3.05 -23.02 -9.58
N SER A 144 -3.25 -24.17 -8.92
CA SER A 144 -4.58 -24.77 -8.80
C SER A 144 -5.49 -23.97 -7.86
N LYS A 145 -4.93 -23.51 -6.75
CA LYS A 145 -5.64 -22.70 -5.74
C LYS A 145 -5.81 -21.25 -6.19
N ALA A 146 -4.83 -20.71 -6.89
CA ALA A 146 -4.82 -19.30 -7.29
C ALA A 146 -5.86 -18.98 -8.39
N LYS A 147 -6.21 -19.93 -9.28
CA LYS A 147 -7.27 -19.75 -10.28
C LYS A 147 -8.65 -19.45 -9.69
N ALA A 148 -8.90 -19.86 -8.44
CA ALA A 148 -10.17 -19.66 -7.76
C ALA A 148 -10.40 -18.21 -7.33
N ASN A 149 -9.35 -17.38 -7.26
CA ASN A 149 -9.45 -16.02 -6.72
C ASN A 149 -9.11 -14.95 -7.74
N LYS A 150 -10.08 -14.69 -8.66
CA LYS A 150 -9.97 -13.72 -9.77
C LYS A 150 -9.61 -12.28 -9.32
N ASN A 151 -9.87 -11.92 -8.06
CA ASN A 151 -9.65 -10.57 -7.57
C ASN A 151 -8.16 -10.25 -7.30
N TYR A 152 -7.35 -11.24 -6.97
CA TYR A 152 -5.93 -11.01 -6.67
C TYR A 152 -5.07 -10.71 -7.89
N ASN A 153 -5.37 -11.35 -9.03
CA ASN A 153 -4.60 -11.15 -10.27
C ASN A 153 -4.73 -9.74 -10.86
N ARG A 154 -5.71 -8.95 -10.40
CA ARG A 154 -5.92 -7.58 -10.86
C ARG A 154 -4.75 -6.65 -10.51
N LEU A 155 -4.01 -6.91 -9.43
CA LEU A 155 -2.89 -6.07 -9.00
C LEU A 155 -1.59 -6.34 -9.79
N SER A 156 -1.49 -7.47 -10.48
CA SER A 156 -0.34 -7.80 -11.33
C SER A 156 -0.41 -7.16 -12.72
N ASP A 157 -1.60 -6.72 -13.12
CA ASP A 157 -1.82 -6.08 -14.41
C ASP A 157 -1.35 -4.61 -14.39
N LYS A 158 -0.59 -4.21 -15.42
CA LYS A 158 -0.03 -2.86 -15.56
C LYS A 158 -1.12 -1.78 -15.57
N GLU A 159 -2.24 -2.05 -16.22
CA GLU A 159 -3.37 -1.11 -16.29
C GLU A 159 -4.00 -0.92 -14.91
N THR A 160 -4.24 -2.00 -14.19
CA THR A 160 -4.75 -1.99 -12.81
C THR A 160 -3.79 -1.25 -11.88
N ILE A 161 -2.48 -1.50 -11.96
CA ILE A 161 -1.47 -0.77 -11.19
C ILE A 161 -1.52 0.73 -11.49
N ASN A 162 -1.62 1.11 -12.75
CA ASN A 162 -1.72 2.51 -13.14
C ASN A 162 -3.03 3.15 -12.65
N LYS A 163 -4.16 2.43 -12.75
CA LYS A 163 -5.45 2.87 -12.18
C LYS A 163 -5.33 3.13 -10.68
N ILE A 164 -4.74 2.21 -9.93
CA ILE A 164 -4.53 2.35 -8.48
C ILE A 164 -3.67 3.57 -8.14
N ARG A 165 -2.56 3.77 -8.85
CA ARG A 165 -1.70 4.94 -8.66
C ARG A 165 -2.45 6.24 -8.93
N THR A 166 -3.23 6.28 -10.01
CA THR A 166 -4.06 7.43 -10.37
C THR A 166 -5.09 7.72 -9.28
N LEU A 167 -5.80 6.70 -8.79
CA LEU A 167 -6.80 6.85 -7.72
C LEU A 167 -6.17 7.34 -6.40
N LYS A 168 -4.99 6.84 -6.02
CA LYS A 168 -4.26 7.34 -4.85
C LYS A 168 -3.90 8.82 -5.02
N ALA A 169 -3.40 9.20 -6.18
CA ALA A 169 -3.06 10.58 -6.47
C ALA A 169 -4.30 11.47 -6.45
N VAL A 170 -5.40 11.05 -7.07
CA VAL A 170 -6.69 11.77 -7.05
C VAL A 170 -7.22 11.93 -5.64
N ASN A 171 -7.18 10.88 -4.82
CA ASN A 171 -7.57 10.94 -3.41
C ASN A 171 -6.74 11.97 -2.64
N ALA A 172 -5.43 11.99 -2.84
CA ALA A 172 -4.53 12.97 -2.22
C ALA A 172 -4.91 14.41 -2.63
N VAL A 173 -5.17 14.64 -3.94
CA VAL A 173 -5.63 15.95 -4.44
C VAL A 173 -6.94 16.36 -3.77
N ILE A 174 -7.95 15.50 -3.76
CA ILE A 174 -9.26 15.77 -3.15
C ILE A 174 -9.09 16.11 -1.66
N ALA A 175 -8.27 15.35 -0.94
CA ALA A 175 -8.05 15.57 0.48
C ALA A 175 -7.37 16.91 0.76
N VAL A 176 -6.35 17.28 -0.03
CA VAL A 176 -5.71 18.61 0.08
C VAL A 176 -6.70 19.71 -0.21
N LEU A 177 -7.42 19.66 -1.33
CA LEU A 177 -8.41 20.67 -1.70
C LEU A 177 -9.49 20.86 -0.64
N THR A 178 -9.89 19.78 0.04
CA THR A 178 -10.91 19.84 1.09
C THR A 178 -10.36 20.24 2.46
N SER A 179 -9.14 19.84 2.81
CA SER A 179 -8.54 20.17 4.12
C SER A 179 -7.98 21.60 4.19
N THR A 180 -7.57 22.17 3.08
CA THR A 180 -7.01 23.52 3.00
C THR A 180 -8.04 24.57 2.58
N TRP A 181 -9.28 24.18 2.39
CA TRP A 181 -10.33 25.07 1.86
C TRP A 181 -10.48 26.37 2.67
N TRP A 182 -10.47 26.26 4.00
CA TRP A 182 -10.60 27.43 4.89
C TRP A 182 -9.44 28.41 4.82
N ASP A 183 -8.27 27.92 4.41
CA ASP A 183 -7.05 28.71 4.30
C ASP A 183 -6.89 29.37 2.93
N LEU A 184 -7.79 29.09 2.00
CA LEU A 184 -7.74 29.64 0.66
C LEU A 184 -8.44 31.01 0.60
N PRO A 185 -7.90 31.98 -0.17
CA PRO A 185 -8.66 33.17 -0.55
C PRO A 185 -10.00 32.77 -1.20
N SER A 186 -11.07 33.54 -0.94
CA SER A 186 -12.44 33.22 -1.40
C SER A 186 -12.54 32.90 -2.89
N LYS A 187 -11.77 33.59 -3.72
CA LYS A 187 -11.72 33.34 -5.18
C LYS A 187 -11.25 31.90 -5.54
N TYR A 188 -10.51 31.23 -4.66
CA TYR A 188 -10.02 29.86 -4.86
C TYR A 188 -10.86 28.81 -4.16
N GLN A 189 -11.70 29.20 -3.20
CA GLN A 189 -12.54 28.25 -2.45
C GLN A 189 -13.53 27.52 -3.36
N ASP A 190 -14.24 28.27 -4.20
CA ASP A 190 -15.21 27.70 -5.15
C ASP A 190 -14.50 26.85 -6.21
N MET A 191 -13.36 27.31 -6.72
CA MET A 191 -12.55 26.52 -7.68
C MET A 191 -12.05 25.21 -7.06
N SER A 192 -11.59 25.26 -5.81
CA SER A 192 -11.12 24.08 -5.09
C SER A 192 -12.25 23.06 -4.89
N ALA A 193 -13.45 23.53 -4.49
CA ALA A 193 -14.62 22.68 -4.30
C ALA A 193 -15.11 22.07 -5.62
N ASP A 194 -15.17 22.87 -6.70
CA ASP A 194 -15.57 22.42 -8.03
C ASP A 194 -14.59 21.38 -8.58
N TYR A 195 -13.30 21.62 -8.46
CA TYR A 195 -12.28 20.67 -8.90
C TYR A 195 -12.34 19.36 -8.14
N ALA A 196 -12.48 19.40 -6.82
CA ALA A 196 -12.67 18.20 -6.00
C ALA A 196 -13.93 17.42 -6.42
N LYS A 197 -15.03 18.12 -6.73
CA LYS A 197 -16.27 17.52 -7.24
C LYS A 197 -16.06 16.86 -8.61
N LYS A 198 -15.38 17.54 -9.55
CA LYS A 198 -15.06 17.00 -10.87
C LYS A 198 -14.19 15.75 -10.77
N LEU A 199 -13.18 15.75 -9.89
CA LEU A 199 -12.34 14.59 -9.66
C LEU A 199 -13.14 13.40 -9.10
N ARG A 200 -14.05 13.62 -8.15
CA ARG A 200 -14.91 12.56 -7.61
C ARG A 200 -15.83 11.98 -8.70
N ASN A 201 -16.38 12.82 -9.57
CA ASN A 201 -17.23 12.36 -10.67
C ASN A 201 -16.46 11.56 -11.72
N SER A 202 -15.22 11.97 -12.03
CA SER A 202 -14.36 11.27 -12.99
C SER A 202 -13.75 9.98 -12.44
N TYR A 203 -13.64 9.89 -11.12
CA TYR A 203 -13.06 8.75 -10.42
C TYR A 203 -13.97 8.29 -9.25
N PRO A 204 -15.10 7.64 -9.55
CA PRO A 204 -16.08 7.25 -8.54
C PRO A 204 -15.52 6.27 -7.50
N ASP A 205 -14.47 5.53 -7.85
CA ASP A 205 -13.75 4.64 -6.92
C ASP A 205 -12.77 5.39 -5.99
N ALA A 206 -12.62 6.72 -6.13
CA ALA A 206 -11.73 7.50 -5.28
C ALA A 206 -12.32 7.64 -3.89
N ARG A 207 -11.52 7.34 -2.85
CA ARG A 207 -11.91 7.46 -1.45
C ARG A 207 -11.29 8.69 -0.80
N LYS A 208 -11.95 9.19 0.23
CA LYS A 208 -11.42 10.31 1.01
C LYS A 208 -10.22 9.83 1.82
N LEU A 209 -9.06 10.46 1.59
CA LEU A 209 -7.89 10.32 2.47
C LEU A 209 -8.00 11.28 3.65
N GLU A 210 -7.44 10.88 4.79
CA GLU A 210 -7.31 11.78 5.92
C GLU A 210 -6.33 12.93 5.61
N PRO A 211 -6.57 14.15 6.11
CA PRO A 211 -5.74 15.33 5.80
C PRO A 211 -4.25 15.15 6.06
N GLU A 212 -3.89 14.42 7.13
CA GLU A 212 -2.50 14.14 7.47
C GLU A 212 -1.79 13.25 6.42
N GLN A 213 -2.52 12.35 5.78
CA GLN A 213 -2.00 11.51 4.70
C GLN A 213 -1.83 12.34 3.42
N ALA A 214 -2.74 13.27 3.18
CA ALA A 214 -2.69 14.17 2.02
C ALA A 214 -1.50 15.13 2.08
N LYS A 215 -1.16 15.68 3.25
CA LYS A 215 -0.02 16.58 3.46
C LYS A 215 1.31 15.99 3.00
N LYS A 216 1.49 14.67 3.11
CA LYS A 216 2.72 13.98 2.69
C LYS A 216 2.87 13.85 1.17
N VAL A 217 1.83 14.14 0.42
CA VAL A 217 1.76 13.96 -1.05
C VAL A 217 1.64 15.30 -1.78
N TYR A 218 1.87 16.42 -1.09
CA TYR A 218 1.68 17.78 -1.60
C TYR A 218 2.35 18.03 -2.96
N GLN A 219 3.61 17.62 -3.11
CA GLN A 219 4.33 17.84 -4.37
C GLN A 219 3.64 17.11 -5.53
N SER A 220 3.33 15.82 -5.33
CA SER A 220 2.60 15.04 -6.34
C SER A 220 1.22 15.60 -6.66
N VAL A 221 0.56 16.20 -5.67
CA VAL A 221 -0.75 16.85 -5.83
C VAL A 221 -0.64 18.09 -6.72
N VAL A 222 0.34 18.93 -6.47
CA VAL A 222 0.54 20.16 -7.26
C VAL A 222 0.92 19.82 -8.70
N ASP A 223 1.74 18.79 -8.89
CA ASP A 223 2.10 18.31 -10.22
C ASP A 223 0.87 17.76 -10.97
N ILE A 224 0.01 17.00 -10.29
CA ILE A 224 -1.25 16.51 -10.88
C ILE A 224 -2.19 17.66 -11.23
N LEU A 225 -2.33 18.67 -10.36
CA LEU A 225 -3.12 19.87 -10.68
C LEU A 225 -2.58 20.60 -11.91
N SER A 226 -1.26 20.66 -12.06
CA SER A 226 -0.61 21.26 -13.23
C SER A 226 -0.83 20.44 -14.51
N TYR A 227 -1.03 19.13 -14.39
CA TYR A 227 -1.30 18.23 -15.51
C TYR A 227 -2.78 17.89 -15.68
N SER A 228 -3.69 18.58 -15.01
CA SER A 228 -5.13 18.29 -15.03
C SER A 228 -5.85 18.66 -16.32
N TRP A 229 -5.13 19.15 -17.33
CA TRP A 229 -5.66 19.51 -18.66
C TRP A 229 -6.51 18.41 -19.32
N LYS A 230 -6.37 17.16 -18.90
CA LYS A 230 -7.23 16.05 -19.37
C LYS A 230 -8.69 16.15 -18.89
N PHE A 231 -8.97 16.97 -17.88
CA PHE A 231 -10.26 17.08 -17.22
C PHE A 231 -10.93 18.45 -17.40
N ALA A 232 -10.27 19.40 -18.04
CA ALA A 232 -10.75 20.75 -18.18
C ALA A 232 -10.59 21.26 -19.62
N TRP A 233 -11.53 22.09 -20.08
CA TRP A 233 -11.38 22.86 -21.29
C TRP A 233 -10.34 23.95 -21.06
N TYR A 234 -9.75 24.52 -22.15
CA TYR A 234 -8.60 25.40 -22.08
C TYR A 234 -8.73 26.55 -21.06
N GLU A 235 -9.89 27.23 -21.00
CA GLU A 235 -10.12 28.31 -20.04
C GLU A 235 -10.21 27.82 -18.57
N GLU A 236 -10.75 26.64 -18.34
CA GLU A 236 -10.80 26.02 -17.01
C GLU A 236 -9.40 25.55 -16.59
N GLN A 237 -8.61 25.05 -17.51
CA GLN A 237 -7.20 24.68 -17.28
C GLN A 237 -6.43 25.85 -16.70
N LYS A 238 -6.54 27.03 -17.27
CA LYS A 238 -5.87 28.25 -16.78
C LYS A 238 -6.21 28.55 -15.32
N LYS A 239 -7.48 28.39 -14.94
CA LYS A 239 -7.92 28.58 -13.54
C LYS A 239 -7.29 27.56 -12.59
N TYR A 240 -7.18 26.30 -13.00
CA TYR A 240 -6.56 25.25 -12.15
C TYR A 240 -5.03 25.42 -12.08
N GLU A 241 -4.38 25.91 -13.12
CA GLU A 241 -2.97 26.29 -13.10
C GLU A 241 -2.70 27.45 -12.15
N GLU A 242 -3.60 28.44 -12.08
CA GLU A 242 -3.52 29.52 -11.09
C GLU A 242 -3.64 28.98 -9.66
N LEU A 243 -4.58 28.05 -9.40
CA LEU A 243 -4.71 27.40 -8.10
C LEU A 243 -3.46 26.58 -7.76
N ALA A 244 -2.94 25.81 -8.69
CA ALA A 244 -1.71 25.03 -8.50
C ALA A 244 -0.52 25.94 -8.20
N SER A 245 -0.36 27.03 -8.95
CA SER A 245 0.69 28.03 -8.73
C SER A 245 0.57 28.70 -7.36
N TYR A 246 -0.65 29.03 -6.95
CA TYR A 246 -0.91 29.57 -5.62
C TYR A 246 -0.51 28.57 -4.52
N LEU A 247 -0.90 27.29 -4.63
CA LEU A 247 -0.57 26.25 -3.67
C LEU A 247 0.94 26.01 -3.58
N ARG A 248 1.65 25.97 -4.72
CA ARG A 248 3.12 25.89 -4.74
C ARG A 248 3.74 27.03 -3.93
N LYS A 249 3.36 28.26 -4.22
CA LYS A 249 3.89 29.45 -3.56
C LYS A 249 3.58 29.48 -2.06
N LYS A 250 2.36 29.10 -1.66
CA LYS A 250 1.91 29.11 -0.27
C LYS A 250 2.62 28.06 0.59
N PHE A 251 2.89 26.89 0.02
CA PHE A 251 3.43 25.74 0.76
C PHE A 251 4.90 25.43 0.45
N TRP A 252 5.61 26.36 -0.23
CA TRP A 252 7.04 26.25 -0.56
C TRP A 252 7.38 24.95 -1.32
N LEU A 253 6.51 24.52 -2.21
CA LEU A 253 6.72 23.35 -3.07
C LEU A 253 7.63 23.75 -4.25
N GLN A 254 8.62 22.91 -4.55
CA GLN A 254 9.55 23.12 -5.69
C GLN A 254 8.91 22.77 -7.04
#